data_8866dd5172cb2119d7b7ff00d13c7a36
#
_entry.id   8866dd5172cb2119d7b7ff00d13c7a36
#
_cell.length_a   1.000
_cell.length_b   1.000
_cell.length_c   1.000
_cell.angle_alpha   90.00
_cell.angle_beta   90.00
_cell.angle_gamma   90.00
#
_symmetry.space_group_name_H-M   'P 1'
#
loop_
_entity.id
_entity.type
_entity.pdbx_description
1 polymer ?
#
loop_
_entity_poly.entity_id
_entity_poly.type
_entity_poly.pdbx_seq_one_letter_code
_entity_poly.pdbx_strand_id
1 'polypeptide(L)'
;MESASTGERRRLGVDAWHEPATDVETELISDLPVPVLDVGCGPGRIAAALAAQGIPSLGIDVAPAALGVAERAGATVLDRSVFDPLPGEGRWGSVLLLDGNVGIGGDPVRLLSRVRELLRADGVALVDVEAPGCASAVDQVRLLCPRSGSGPWFRWAWVSADDVEDFASEAGFVRSEIAVRAGRHVARLIAGGWP
;
A
#
# COMPACT_ATOMS: atom_id res chain seq x y z
N MET A 1 3.61 9.59 -13.87
CA MET A 1 3.30 10.58 -12.83
C MET A 1 4.18 11.80 -13.06
N GLU A 2 3.64 13.01 -12.92
CA GLU A 2 4.36 14.29 -13.10
C GLU A 2 4.31 15.06 -11.77
N SER A 3 5.44 15.60 -11.33
CA SER A 3 5.62 16.42 -10.14
C SER A 3 5.21 17.87 -10.41
N ALA A 4 4.51 18.52 -9.50
CA ALA A 4 4.16 19.93 -9.61
C ALA A 4 5.34 20.86 -9.26
N SER A 5 6.17 20.46 -8.32
CA SER A 5 7.29 21.26 -7.85
C SER A 5 8.48 21.28 -8.81
N THR A 6 8.77 20.15 -9.47
CA THR A 6 9.94 20.00 -10.35
C THR A 6 9.60 19.87 -11.83
N GLY A 7 8.34 19.52 -12.17
CA GLY A 7 7.94 19.14 -13.52
C GLY A 7 8.50 17.78 -13.98
N GLU A 8 9.19 17.08 -13.09
CA GLU A 8 9.80 15.78 -13.39
C GLU A 8 8.74 14.72 -13.64
N ARG A 9 9.02 13.80 -14.57
CA ARG A 9 8.11 12.71 -14.93
C ARG A 9 8.69 11.37 -14.54
N ARG A 10 8.04 10.69 -13.59
CA ARG A 10 8.34 9.32 -13.20
C ARG A 10 7.39 8.35 -13.89
N ARG A 11 7.94 7.34 -14.58
CA ARG A 11 7.12 6.29 -15.17
C ARG A 11 6.58 5.37 -14.07
N LEU A 12 5.29 5.09 -14.10
CA LEU A 12 4.67 4.08 -13.25
C LEU A 12 4.68 2.74 -13.96
N GLY A 13 4.91 1.67 -13.22
CA GLY A 13 4.89 0.29 -13.72
C GLY A 13 3.47 -0.25 -13.91
N VAL A 14 2.57 0.55 -14.53
CA VAL A 14 1.14 0.22 -14.64
C VAL A 14 0.91 -1.14 -15.33
N ASP A 15 1.76 -1.51 -16.27
CA ASP A 15 1.67 -2.81 -16.96
C ASP A 15 1.82 -3.97 -15.93
N ALA A 16 2.77 -3.83 -15.00
CA ALA A 16 3.01 -4.83 -13.95
C ALA A 16 1.84 -4.97 -12.96
N TRP A 17 1.02 -3.92 -12.78
CA TRP A 17 -0.16 -4.01 -11.93
C TRP A 17 -1.26 -4.92 -12.46
N HIS A 18 -1.26 -5.16 -13.80
CA HIS A 18 -2.20 -6.05 -14.48
C HIS A 18 -1.68 -7.49 -14.61
N GLU A 19 -0.40 -7.74 -14.30
CA GLU A 19 0.17 -9.07 -14.29
C GLU A 19 -0.21 -9.81 -12.98
N PRO A 20 -0.20 -11.14 -12.97
CA PRO A 20 -0.35 -11.91 -11.73
C PRO A 20 0.70 -11.54 -10.68
N ALA A 21 0.38 -11.76 -9.41
CA ALA A 21 1.38 -11.64 -8.34
C ALA A 21 2.58 -12.54 -8.62
N THR A 22 3.77 -12.00 -8.44
CA THR A 22 5.04 -12.73 -8.60
C THR A 22 5.22 -13.75 -7.48
N ASP A 23 6.13 -14.73 -7.68
CA ASP A 23 6.48 -15.69 -6.62
C ASP A 23 6.96 -15.00 -5.35
N VAL A 24 7.75 -13.92 -5.51
CA VAL A 24 8.23 -13.11 -4.37
C VAL A 24 7.10 -12.44 -3.61
N GLU A 25 6.11 -11.92 -4.31
CA GLU A 25 4.93 -11.31 -3.68
C GLU A 25 4.04 -12.37 -3.04
N THR A 26 3.90 -13.52 -3.68
CA THR A 26 3.18 -14.66 -3.13
C THR A 26 3.84 -15.16 -1.83
N GLU A 27 5.17 -15.27 -1.80
CA GLU A 27 5.92 -15.58 -0.58
C GLU A 27 5.74 -14.50 0.50
N LEU A 28 5.78 -13.22 0.10
CA LEU A 28 5.63 -12.10 1.03
C LEU A 28 4.29 -12.11 1.77
N ILE A 29 3.22 -12.56 1.10
CA ILE A 29 1.86 -12.57 1.67
C ILE A 29 1.44 -13.89 2.32
N SER A 30 2.23 -14.98 2.17
CA SER A 30 1.84 -16.34 2.60
C SER A 30 1.68 -16.50 4.10
N ASP A 31 2.54 -15.85 4.88
CA ASP A 31 2.61 -16.00 6.34
C ASP A 31 2.03 -14.80 7.11
N LEU A 32 1.16 -14.05 6.44
CA LEU A 32 0.57 -12.88 7.06
C LEU A 32 -0.54 -13.23 8.06
N PRO A 33 -0.59 -12.55 9.23
CA PRO A 33 -1.74 -12.62 10.10
C PRO A 33 -3.03 -12.23 9.36
N VAL A 34 -4.06 -13.09 9.43
CA VAL A 34 -5.35 -12.86 8.76
C VAL A 34 -6.36 -12.19 9.70
N PRO A 35 -7.37 -11.49 9.17
CA PRO A 35 -7.61 -11.16 7.76
C PRO A 35 -6.68 -10.06 7.21
N VAL A 36 -6.54 -9.99 5.89
CA VAL A 36 -5.64 -9.07 5.19
C VAL A 36 -6.43 -7.95 4.49
N LEU A 37 -6.02 -6.70 4.68
CA LEU A 37 -6.53 -5.53 3.96
C LEU A 37 -5.45 -5.03 2.98
N ASP A 38 -5.78 -5.00 1.69
CA ASP A 38 -4.91 -4.48 0.63
C ASP A 38 -5.35 -3.05 0.27
N VAL A 39 -4.57 -2.06 0.66
CA VAL A 39 -4.89 -0.62 0.50
C VAL A 39 -4.29 -0.08 -0.79
N GLY A 40 -5.15 0.49 -1.64
CA GLY A 40 -4.77 0.89 -3.00
C GLY A 40 -4.55 -0.33 -3.88
N CYS A 41 -5.44 -1.33 -3.77
CA CYS A 41 -5.30 -2.63 -4.44
C CYS A 41 -5.27 -2.54 -5.98
N GLY A 42 -5.70 -1.43 -6.57
CA GLY A 42 -5.74 -1.23 -8.00
C GLY A 42 -6.48 -2.34 -8.76
N PRO A 43 -5.87 -2.91 -9.85
CA PRO A 43 -6.44 -4.04 -10.59
C PRO A 43 -6.49 -5.36 -9.81
N GLY A 44 -5.98 -5.40 -8.56
CA GLY A 44 -6.22 -6.46 -7.59
C GLY A 44 -5.27 -7.66 -7.69
N ARG A 45 -4.06 -7.53 -8.25
CA ARG A 45 -3.12 -8.65 -8.41
C ARG A 45 -2.79 -9.34 -7.08
N ILE A 46 -2.59 -8.59 -6.00
CA ILE A 46 -2.32 -9.12 -4.67
C ILE A 46 -3.62 -9.65 -4.03
N ALA A 47 -4.71 -8.88 -4.08
CA ALA A 47 -6.00 -9.31 -3.56
C ALA A 47 -6.53 -10.59 -4.24
N ALA A 48 -6.32 -10.75 -5.55
CA ALA A 48 -6.65 -11.99 -6.27
C ALA A 48 -5.76 -13.17 -5.87
N ALA A 49 -4.45 -12.93 -5.65
CA ALA A 49 -3.53 -13.98 -5.17
C ALA A 49 -3.90 -14.47 -3.77
N LEU A 50 -4.29 -13.56 -2.86
CA LEU A 50 -4.81 -13.91 -1.54
C LEU A 50 -6.10 -14.74 -1.64
N ALA A 51 -7.05 -14.30 -2.49
CA ALA A 51 -8.30 -15.03 -2.72
C ALA A 51 -8.08 -16.43 -3.29
N ALA A 52 -7.16 -16.58 -4.25
CA ALA A 52 -6.80 -17.87 -4.84
C ALA A 52 -6.22 -18.87 -3.81
N GLN A 53 -5.57 -18.36 -2.78
CA GLN A 53 -5.05 -19.15 -1.65
C GLN A 53 -6.08 -19.39 -0.54
N GLY A 54 -7.31 -18.85 -0.68
CA GLY A 54 -8.35 -18.95 0.34
C GLY A 54 -8.07 -18.08 1.58
N ILE A 55 -7.18 -17.10 1.46
CA ILE A 55 -6.84 -16.18 2.56
C ILE A 55 -7.93 -15.11 2.68
N PRO A 56 -8.60 -14.96 3.85
CA PRO A 56 -9.58 -13.91 4.07
C PRO A 56 -8.98 -12.53 3.82
N SER A 57 -9.46 -11.83 2.79
CA SER A 57 -8.90 -10.54 2.39
C SER A 57 -9.94 -9.59 1.80
N LEU A 58 -9.64 -8.31 1.82
CA LEU A 58 -10.39 -7.23 1.19
C LEU A 58 -9.40 -6.28 0.53
N GLY A 59 -9.59 -5.98 -0.75
CA GLY A 59 -8.92 -4.88 -1.43
C GLY A 59 -9.76 -3.60 -1.37
N ILE A 60 -9.12 -2.46 -1.17
CA ILE A 60 -9.79 -1.15 -1.28
C ILE A 60 -9.04 -0.26 -2.25
N ASP A 61 -9.79 0.48 -3.06
CA ASP A 61 -9.26 1.50 -3.97
C ASP A 61 -10.35 2.55 -4.26
N VAL A 62 -9.96 3.69 -4.80
CA VAL A 62 -10.85 4.78 -5.22
C VAL A 62 -11.01 4.86 -6.75
N ALA A 63 -10.47 3.89 -7.47
CA ALA A 63 -10.52 3.81 -8.94
C ALA A 63 -11.51 2.72 -9.40
N PRO A 64 -12.80 3.04 -9.70
CA PRO A 64 -13.81 2.02 -10.01
C PRO A 64 -13.43 1.14 -11.21
N ALA A 65 -12.72 1.68 -12.20
CA ALA A 65 -12.28 0.92 -13.35
C ALA A 65 -11.24 -0.17 -12.98
N ALA A 66 -10.36 0.11 -12.03
CA ALA A 66 -9.39 -0.84 -11.51
C ALA A 66 -10.08 -1.93 -10.68
N LEU A 67 -11.01 -1.53 -9.79
CA LEU A 67 -11.80 -2.46 -8.98
C LEU A 67 -12.59 -3.45 -9.83
N GLY A 68 -13.18 -3.01 -10.94
CA GLY A 68 -13.85 -3.91 -11.89
C GLY A 68 -12.93 -4.94 -12.56
N VAL A 69 -11.62 -4.68 -12.64
CA VAL A 69 -10.62 -5.69 -13.06
C VAL A 69 -10.37 -6.67 -11.92
N ALA A 70 -10.16 -6.16 -10.70
CA ALA A 70 -9.92 -6.97 -9.51
C ALA A 70 -11.06 -7.96 -9.22
N GLU A 71 -12.32 -7.51 -9.33
CA GLU A 71 -13.50 -8.40 -9.17
C GLU A 71 -13.50 -9.54 -10.19
N ARG A 72 -13.20 -9.23 -11.47
CA ARG A 72 -13.11 -10.28 -12.51
C ARG A 72 -11.97 -11.26 -12.28
N ALA A 73 -10.91 -10.82 -11.58
CA ALA A 73 -9.81 -11.69 -11.15
C ALA A 73 -10.13 -12.52 -9.88
N GLY A 74 -11.34 -12.37 -9.32
CA GLY A 74 -11.82 -13.11 -8.15
C GLY A 74 -11.49 -12.47 -6.80
N ALA A 75 -10.97 -11.25 -6.78
CA ALA A 75 -10.74 -10.52 -5.55
C ALA A 75 -12.05 -9.98 -4.93
N THR A 76 -12.15 -9.98 -3.61
CA THR A 76 -13.17 -9.21 -2.89
C THR A 76 -12.66 -7.79 -2.74
N VAL A 77 -13.39 -6.81 -3.28
CA VAL A 77 -12.95 -5.42 -3.27
C VAL A 77 -14.06 -4.45 -2.86
N LEU A 78 -13.68 -3.24 -2.44
CA LEU A 78 -14.60 -2.18 -2.03
C LEU A 78 -14.11 -0.82 -2.55
N ASP A 79 -14.99 -0.07 -3.19
CA ASP A 79 -14.74 1.33 -3.60
C ASP A 79 -14.78 2.21 -2.36
N ARG A 80 -13.62 2.44 -1.75
CA ARG A 80 -13.42 3.23 -0.54
C ARG A 80 -12.02 3.80 -0.45
N SER A 81 -11.94 5.03 0.07
CA SER A 81 -10.68 5.57 0.56
C SER A 81 -10.30 4.91 1.89
N VAL A 82 -9.00 4.71 2.12
CA VAL A 82 -8.49 4.25 3.42
C VAL A 82 -8.88 5.17 4.59
N PHE A 83 -9.14 6.45 4.30
CA PHE A 83 -9.54 7.45 5.29
C PHE A 83 -11.05 7.47 5.59
N ASP A 84 -11.86 6.73 4.82
CA ASP A 84 -13.28 6.55 5.09
C ASP A 84 -13.52 5.44 6.13
N PRO A 85 -14.73 5.34 6.71
CA PRO A 85 -15.11 4.19 7.52
C PRO A 85 -15.01 2.89 6.74
N LEU A 86 -14.29 1.89 7.30
CA LEU A 86 -14.04 0.60 6.67
C LEU A 86 -14.62 -0.56 7.50
N PRO A 87 -15.04 -1.65 6.87
CA PRO A 87 -15.43 -2.84 7.61
C PRO A 87 -14.23 -3.42 8.37
N GLY A 88 -14.47 -3.93 9.58
CA GLY A 88 -13.44 -4.62 10.33
C GLY A 88 -12.37 -3.75 10.97
N GLU A 89 -12.62 -2.46 11.19
CA GLU A 89 -11.69 -1.58 11.92
C GLU A 89 -11.27 -2.20 13.25
N GLY A 90 -9.97 -2.13 13.57
CA GLY A 90 -9.38 -2.72 14.77
C GLY A 90 -9.31 -4.25 14.78
N ARG A 91 -9.62 -4.92 13.66
CA ARG A 91 -9.66 -6.39 13.55
C ARG A 91 -8.80 -6.97 12.43
N TRP A 92 -8.20 -6.14 11.59
CA TRP A 92 -7.31 -6.61 10.53
C TRP A 92 -6.04 -7.20 11.11
N GLY A 93 -5.70 -8.41 10.69
CA GLY A 93 -4.44 -9.06 11.05
C GLY A 93 -3.26 -8.43 10.34
N SER A 94 -3.47 -8.08 9.07
CA SER A 94 -2.46 -7.41 8.25
C SER A 94 -3.06 -6.32 7.37
N VAL A 95 -2.28 -5.26 7.13
CA VAL A 95 -2.58 -4.21 6.15
C VAL A 95 -1.40 -4.08 5.20
N LEU A 96 -1.68 -4.04 3.89
CA LEU A 96 -0.68 -3.90 2.84
C LEU A 96 -0.71 -2.48 2.26
N LEU A 97 0.47 -1.87 2.15
CA LEU A 97 0.74 -0.62 1.45
C LEU A 97 1.86 -0.89 0.42
N LEU A 98 1.56 -1.68 -0.60
CA LEU A 98 2.52 -2.10 -1.62
C LEU A 98 2.57 -1.10 -2.79
N ASP A 99 3.57 -1.22 -3.66
CA ASP A 99 3.74 -0.37 -4.86
C ASP A 99 3.82 1.13 -4.57
N GLY A 100 4.35 1.50 -3.41
CA GLY A 100 4.50 2.89 -2.96
C GLY A 100 3.23 3.50 -2.37
N ASN A 101 2.20 2.69 -2.06
CA ASN A 101 0.93 3.17 -1.51
C ASN A 101 1.05 3.85 -0.13
N VAL A 102 2.20 3.76 0.53
CA VAL A 102 2.55 4.59 1.69
C VAL A 102 2.47 6.10 1.36
N GLY A 103 2.50 6.44 0.07
CA GLY A 103 2.35 7.82 -0.42
C GLY A 103 0.94 8.35 -0.47
N ILE A 104 -0.09 7.52 -0.27
CA ILE A 104 -1.52 7.90 -0.36
C ILE A 104 -1.83 9.06 0.59
N GLY A 105 -2.41 10.14 0.03
CA GLY A 105 -2.78 11.34 0.77
C GLY A 105 -1.62 12.31 1.02
N GLY A 106 -0.36 11.93 0.72
CA GLY A 106 0.83 12.78 0.89
C GLY A 106 1.13 13.14 2.35
N ASP A 107 0.75 12.29 3.28
CA ASP A 107 1.01 12.42 4.71
C ASP A 107 1.22 11.02 5.30
N PRO A 108 2.47 10.52 5.31
CA PRO A 108 2.79 9.17 5.76
C PRO A 108 2.38 8.89 7.22
N VAL A 109 2.58 9.85 8.10
CA VAL A 109 2.23 9.68 9.53
C VAL A 109 0.72 9.52 9.69
N ARG A 110 -0.07 10.38 9.04
CA ARG A 110 -1.53 10.28 9.05
C ARG A 110 -2.02 8.94 8.46
N LEU A 111 -1.43 8.50 7.35
CA LEU A 111 -1.79 7.22 6.73
C LEU A 111 -1.43 6.04 7.64
N LEU A 112 -0.23 6.01 8.18
CA LEU A 112 0.23 4.95 9.08
C LEU A 112 -0.57 4.94 10.40
N SER A 113 -0.93 6.11 10.95
CA SER A 113 -1.84 6.20 12.10
C SER A 113 -3.20 5.58 11.78
N ARG A 114 -3.75 5.87 10.58
CA ARG A 114 -5.00 5.23 10.13
C ARG A 114 -4.86 3.72 9.98
N VAL A 115 -3.76 3.25 9.39
CA VAL A 115 -3.44 1.82 9.29
C VAL A 115 -3.35 1.18 10.68
N ARG A 116 -2.75 1.87 11.66
CA ARG A 116 -2.68 1.40 13.04
C ARG A 116 -4.06 1.21 13.68
N GLU A 117 -5.02 2.12 13.40
CA GLU A 117 -6.41 2.01 13.86
C GLU A 117 -7.15 0.82 13.22
N LEU A 118 -6.84 0.48 11.97
CA LEU A 118 -7.44 -0.64 11.25
C LEU A 118 -6.95 -1.99 11.75
N LEU A 119 -5.70 -2.05 12.20
CA LEU A 119 -5.06 -3.26 12.71
C LEU A 119 -5.56 -3.64 14.09
N ARG A 120 -5.68 -4.96 14.34
CA ARG A 120 -5.79 -5.47 15.72
C ARG A 120 -4.49 -5.21 16.50
N ALA A 121 -4.52 -5.42 17.81
CA ALA A 121 -3.41 -5.05 18.70
C ALA A 121 -2.05 -5.69 18.32
N ASP A 122 -2.07 -6.94 17.85
CA ASP A 122 -0.90 -7.70 17.40
C ASP A 122 -0.76 -7.76 15.87
N GLY A 123 -1.47 -6.89 15.15
CA GLY A 123 -1.46 -6.84 13.71
C GLY A 123 -0.17 -6.25 13.12
N VAL A 124 0.02 -6.43 11.82
CA VAL A 124 1.20 -5.96 11.11
C VAL A 124 0.82 -5.16 9.86
N ALA A 125 1.64 -4.16 9.52
CA ALA A 125 1.58 -3.53 8.21
C ALA A 125 2.81 -3.94 7.38
N LEU A 126 2.61 -4.27 6.10
CA LEU A 126 3.68 -4.38 5.12
C LEU A 126 3.67 -3.16 4.22
N VAL A 127 4.80 -2.48 4.14
CA VAL A 127 4.92 -1.18 3.49
C VAL A 127 6.09 -1.20 2.52
N ASP A 128 5.83 -0.99 1.23
CA ASP A 128 6.89 -0.72 0.26
C ASP A 128 7.45 0.67 0.47
N VAL A 129 8.78 0.75 0.55
CA VAL A 129 9.52 1.99 0.73
C VAL A 129 10.59 2.16 -0.34
N GLU A 130 11.03 3.39 -0.55
CA GLU A 130 12.16 3.67 -1.42
C GLU A 130 13.46 3.12 -0.80
N ALA A 131 14.48 2.91 -1.66
CA ALA A 131 15.77 2.41 -1.20
C ALA A 131 16.43 3.34 -0.17
N PRO A 132 17.31 2.81 0.71
CA PRO A 132 18.13 3.64 1.57
C PRO A 132 18.95 4.65 0.77
N GLY A 133 19.18 5.83 1.34
CA GLY A 133 19.87 6.94 0.69
C GLY A 133 18.99 7.78 -0.26
N CYS A 134 17.74 7.39 -0.50
CA CYS A 134 16.75 8.26 -1.13
C CYS A 134 16.16 9.20 -0.06
N ALA A 135 15.87 10.44 -0.42
CA ALA A 135 15.17 11.34 0.49
C ALA A 135 13.66 11.07 0.47
N SER A 136 13.02 11.02 1.64
CA SER A 136 11.57 11.10 1.71
C SER A 136 11.10 12.47 1.25
N ALA A 137 9.99 12.50 0.51
CA ALA A 137 9.46 13.73 -0.07
C ALA A 137 7.94 13.71 -0.14
N VAL A 138 7.35 14.90 -0.14
CA VAL A 138 5.92 15.10 -0.38
C VAL A 138 5.76 16.12 -1.50
N ASP A 139 4.92 15.81 -2.47
CA ASP A 139 4.62 16.75 -3.56
C ASP A 139 3.16 16.64 -4.01
N GLN A 140 2.73 17.59 -4.81
CA GLN A 140 1.54 17.45 -5.62
C GLN A 140 1.91 16.79 -6.95
N VAL A 141 1.20 15.74 -7.30
CA VAL A 141 1.46 14.98 -8.52
C VAL A 141 0.18 14.79 -9.32
N ARG A 142 0.33 14.49 -10.60
CA ARG A 142 -0.79 14.05 -11.45
C ARG A 142 -0.42 12.85 -12.29
N LEU A 143 -1.39 12.05 -12.62
CA LEU A 143 -1.23 10.97 -13.57
C LEU A 143 -1.29 11.53 -15.00
N LEU A 144 -0.39 11.07 -15.84
CA LEU A 144 -0.39 11.35 -17.27
C LEU A 144 -0.73 10.06 -18.04
N CYS A 145 -1.78 10.10 -18.81
CA CYS A 145 -2.17 9.01 -19.68
C CYS A 145 -2.06 9.45 -21.14
N PRO A 146 -1.31 8.72 -22.00
CA PRO A 146 -1.17 9.09 -23.41
C PRO A 146 -2.51 9.18 -24.17
N ARG A 147 -3.52 8.43 -23.71
CA ARG A 147 -4.83 8.36 -24.37
C ARG A 147 -5.86 9.35 -23.83
N SER A 148 -5.84 9.63 -22.53
CA SER A 148 -6.85 10.46 -21.85
C SER A 148 -6.33 11.80 -21.32
N GLY A 149 -5.04 12.10 -21.53
CA GLY A 149 -4.42 13.34 -21.08
C GLY A 149 -3.99 13.29 -19.61
N SER A 150 -4.03 14.44 -18.93
CA SER A 150 -3.61 14.58 -17.53
C SER A 150 -4.82 14.52 -16.59
N GLY A 151 -4.68 13.75 -15.52
CA GLY A 151 -5.61 13.74 -14.39
C GLY A 151 -5.49 14.97 -13.48
N PRO A 152 -6.34 15.06 -12.44
CA PRO A 152 -6.23 16.09 -11.41
C PRO A 152 -4.92 15.98 -10.63
N TRP A 153 -4.52 17.08 -10.01
CA TRP A 153 -3.43 17.12 -9.05
C TRP A 153 -3.90 16.52 -7.71
N PHE A 154 -3.02 15.71 -7.08
CA PHE A 154 -3.24 15.14 -5.74
C PHE A 154 -1.92 15.08 -4.98
N ARG A 155 -2.00 15.04 -3.63
CA ARG A 155 -0.82 14.92 -2.78
C ARG A 155 -0.34 13.47 -2.75
N TRP A 156 0.98 13.30 -2.85
CA TRP A 156 1.65 12.00 -2.77
C TRP A 156 2.95 12.13 -1.98
N ALA A 157 3.29 11.09 -1.24
CA ALA A 157 4.57 11.00 -0.56
C ALA A 157 5.41 9.85 -1.13
N TRP A 158 6.71 9.98 -1.01
CA TRP A 158 7.69 8.91 -1.15
C TRP A 158 8.37 8.78 0.21
N VAL A 159 8.49 7.56 0.71
CA VAL A 159 9.08 7.27 2.02
C VAL A 159 10.30 6.40 1.84
N SER A 160 11.44 6.87 2.34
CA SER A 160 12.69 6.13 2.34
C SER A 160 12.70 5.03 3.41
N ALA A 161 13.46 3.98 3.16
CA ALA A 161 13.78 2.98 4.18
C ALA A 161 14.51 3.60 5.38
N ASP A 162 15.24 4.71 5.18
CA ASP A 162 15.94 5.39 6.27
C ASP A 162 15.00 6.14 7.23
N ASP A 163 13.82 6.57 6.74
CA ASP A 163 12.90 7.43 7.50
C ASP A 163 11.63 6.69 7.98
N VAL A 164 11.34 5.49 7.44
CA VAL A 164 10.07 4.77 7.72
C VAL A 164 9.90 4.43 9.19
N GLU A 165 10.98 4.17 9.93
CA GLU A 165 10.92 3.88 11.36
C GLU A 165 10.43 5.06 12.17
N ASP A 166 10.90 6.28 11.86
CA ASP A 166 10.47 7.51 12.53
C ASP A 166 8.98 7.76 12.27
N PHE A 167 8.53 7.66 11.01
CA PHE A 167 7.11 7.81 10.67
C PHE A 167 6.23 6.75 11.34
N ALA A 168 6.69 5.50 11.40
CA ALA A 168 5.97 4.41 12.04
C ALA A 168 5.88 4.61 13.55
N SER A 169 6.95 5.04 14.20
CA SER A 169 6.98 5.35 15.63
C SER A 169 6.02 6.49 15.97
N GLU A 170 6.01 7.58 15.20
CA GLU A 170 5.08 8.70 15.36
C GLU A 170 3.62 8.25 15.17
N ALA A 171 3.38 7.30 14.26
CA ALA A 171 2.07 6.71 14.00
C ALA A 171 1.63 5.66 15.05
N GLY A 172 2.47 5.35 16.07
CA GLY A 172 2.15 4.45 17.16
C GLY A 172 2.45 2.98 16.92
N PHE A 173 3.28 2.64 15.92
CA PHE A 173 3.87 1.31 15.80
C PHE A 173 5.02 1.13 16.77
N VAL A 174 5.17 -0.09 17.32
CA VAL A 174 6.15 -0.35 18.39
C VAL A 174 7.46 -0.95 17.88
N ARG A 175 7.48 -1.43 16.62
CA ARG A 175 8.65 -2.05 16.00
C ARG A 175 8.55 -1.97 14.48
N SER A 176 9.69 -1.78 13.83
CA SER A 176 9.87 -1.87 12.40
C SER A 176 11.00 -2.84 12.04
N GLU A 177 10.85 -3.56 10.96
CA GLU A 177 11.87 -4.44 10.39
C GLU A 177 11.88 -4.21 8.87
N ILE A 178 13.04 -3.99 8.29
CA ILE A 178 13.17 -3.79 6.84
C ILE A 178 13.81 -5.02 6.23
N ALA A 179 13.19 -5.56 5.20
CA ALA A 179 13.71 -6.65 4.40
C ALA A 179 13.81 -6.25 2.93
N VAL A 180 14.83 -6.76 2.25
CA VAL A 180 14.96 -6.63 0.79
C VAL A 180 14.48 -7.92 0.15
N ARG A 181 13.53 -7.82 -0.76
CA ARG A 181 12.98 -8.94 -1.51
C ARG A 181 12.95 -8.62 -2.99
N ALA A 182 13.76 -9.34 -3.78
CA ALA A 182 13.92 -9.10 -5.23
C ALA A 182 14.14 -7.62 -5.59
N GLY A 183 14.97 -6.91 -4.82
CA GLY A 183 15.27 -5.50 -5.04
C GLY A 183 14.22 -4.51 -4.49
N ARG A 184 13.10 -4.99 -3.93
CA ARG A 184 12.10 -4.17 -3.23
C ARG A 184 12.49 -4.05 -1.75
N HIS A 185 12.35 -2.86 -1.19
CA HIS A 185 12.52 -2.62 0.25
C HIS A 185 11.14 -2.63 0.89
N VAL A 186 10.90 -3.59 1.77
CA VAL A 186 9.62 -3.78 2.44
C VAL A 186 9.83 -3.64 3.94
N ALA A 187 9.16 -2.66 4.54
CA ALA A 187 9.09 -2.49 5.98
C ALA A 187 7.91 -3.30 6.55
N ARG A 188 8.18 -4.11 7.56
CA ARG A 188 7.19 -4.78 8.40
C ARG A 188 7.03 -3.99 9.69
N LEU A 189 5.88 -3.37 9.87
CA LEU A 189 5.56 -2.54 11.03
C LEU A 189 4.64 -3.32 11.97
N ILE A 190 4.95 -3.37 13.24
CA ILE A 190 4.23 -4.14 14.27
C ILE A 190 3.39 -3.18 15.12
N ALA A 191 2.07 -3.43 15.18
CA ALA A 191 1.09 -2.52 15.76
C ALA A 191 1.12 -2.45 17.29
N GLY A 192 1.55 -3.50 17.97
CA GLY A 192 1.55 -3.55 19.43
C GLY A 192 2.41 -4.66 19.99
N GLY A 193 2.44 -4.76 21.34
CA GLY A 193 3.27 -5.72 22.01
C GLY A 193 2.97 -7.17 21.60
N TRP A 194 3.95 -7.84 21.08
CA TRP A 194 4.07 -9.27 21.10
C TRP A 194 4.27 -9.69 22.55
N PRO A 195 3.58 -10.71 23.06
CA PRO A 195 3.79 -11.20 24.42
C PRO A 195 5.22 -11.67 24.67
#